data_eb11b216394ff189c2a481b08c385d35
#
_entry.id   eb11b216394ff189c2a481b08c385d35
#
_cell.length_a   1.000
_cell.length_b   1.000
_cell.length_c   1.000
_cell.angle_alpha   90.00
_cell.angle_beta   90.00
_cell.angle_gamma   90.00
#
_symmetry.space_group_name_H-M   'P 1'
#
loop_
_entity.id
_entity.type
_entity.pdbx_description
1 polymer ?
#
loop_
_entity_poly.entity_id
_entity_poly.type
_entity_poly.pdbx_seq_one_letter_code
_entity_poly.pdbx_strand_id
1 'polypeptide(L)'
;VSVIDFRTAPERYRHWQLTLDGAVATLALDVDPAGGLNPGYELKLNSYDLGVDIELNDAIQRLRFEHPEVGAVILTSANERVFCAGANIGMLSASSHAHKVNFCKFTNETRLALEDASAHSGQTYICAINGPCAGGGYELALAADHLILLDDGASSVSLPEIPLLAVLPGTGGLTRLVDKRSVRRDRADFFCTVEEGMRGKRALEWNLVDEIVPRSKWQGAIAARAGEIAATSDRPASAAGIAFSPLERTIEGERIEYANLSCVIDRDLMAANIA
;
A
#
# COMPACT_ATOMS: atom_id res chain seq x y z
N VAL A 1 17.64 -7.45 -19.02
CA VAL A 1 16.56 -7.10 -18.06
C VAL A 1 16.68 -8.09 -16.92
N SER A 2 17.00 -7.61 -15.71
CA SER A 2 17.00 -8.47 -14.52
C SER A 2 15.58 -8.99 -14.29
N VAL A 3 15.44 -10.30 -14.10
CA VAL A 3 14.15 -10.90 -13.71
C VAL A 3 13.83 -10.45 -12.29
N ILE A 4 12.67 -9.83 -12.10
CA ILE A 4 12.21 -9.41 -10.78
C ILE A 4 11.71 -10.66 -10.03
N ASP A 5 12.25 -10.90 -8.85
CA ASP A 5 11.77 -11.95 -7.95
C ASP A 5 10.67 -11.39 -7.03
N PHE A 6 9.46 -11.89 -7.17
CA PHE A 6 8.31 -11.49 -6.35
C PHE A 6 8.21 -12.27 -5.04
N ARG A 7 9.12 -13.22 -4.81
CA ARG A 7 9.12 -14.02 -3.57
C ARG A 7 9.79 -13.25 -2.46
N THR A 8 9.08 -13.07 -1.36
CA THR A 8 9.61 -12.48 -0.14
C THR A 8 8.99 -13.15 1.10
N ALA A 9 9.40 -12.74 2.27
CA ALA A 9 8.88 -13.20 3.56
C ALA A 9 9.20 -12.12 4.62
N PRO A 10 8.50 -12.09 5.77
CA PRO A 10 8.68 -11.04 6.78
C PRO A 10 10.13 -10.85 7.25
N GLU A 11 10.92 -11.92 7.33
CA GLU A 11 12.32 -11.87 7.73
C GLU A 11 13.25 -11.22 6.68
N ARG A 12 12.72 -11.01 5.47
CA ARG A 12 13.42 -10.42 4.33
C ARG A 12 12.98 -9.01 4.01
N TYR A 13 11.93 -8.52 4.68
CA TYR A 13 11.43 -7.16 4.45
C TYR A 13 12.49 -6.12 4.77
N ARG A 14 12.65 -5.17 3.89
CA ARG A 14 13.56 -4.02 4.00
C ARG A 14 12.83 -2.70 4.16
N HIS A 15 11.54 -2.70 3.81
CA HIS A 15 10.73 -1.50 3.67
C HIS A 15 9.50 -1.49 4.56
N TRP A 16 9.08 -2.66 5.03
CA TRP A 16 7.93 -2.79 5.91
C TRP A 16 8.29 -3.53 7.18
N GLN A 17 7.78 -3.01 8.28
CA GLN A 17 7.84 -3.67 9.59
C GLN A 17 6.46 -4.21 9.93
N LEU A 18 6.34 -5.53 10.05
CA LEU A 18 5.11 -6.19 10.47
C LEU A 18 5.21 -6.56 11.94
N THR A 19 4.26 -6.09 12.75
CA THR A 19 4.12 -6.47 14.15
C THR A 19 2.70 -6.95 14.42
N LEU A 20 2.57 -7.95 15.29
CA LEU A 20 1.30 -8.56 15.70
C LEU A 20 1.09 -8.33 17.18
N ASP A 21 -0.08 -7.87 17.57
CA ASP A 21 -0.53 -7.71 18.96
C ASP A 21 -1.97 -8.20 19.10
N GLY A 22 -2.10 -9.49 19.34
CA GLY A 22 -3.40 -10.16 19.43
C GLY A 22 -4.21 -10.00 18.14
N ALA A 23 -5.38 -9.37 18.23
CA ALA A 23 -6.28 -9.16 17.09
C ALA A 23 -5.93 -7.91 16.25
N VAL A 24 -4.83 -7.23 16.54
CA VAL A 24 -4.35 -6.03 15.83
C VAL A 24 -2.98 -6.31 15.23
N ALA A 25 -2.81 -5.98 13.95
CA ALA A 25 -1.50 -5.94 13.30
C ALA A 25 -1.11 -4.50 12.96
N THR A 26 0.18 -4.23 12.92
CA THR A 26 0.72 -2.96 12.43
C THR A 26 1.70 -3.22 11.28
N LEU A 27 1.47 -2.56 10.16
CA LEU A 27 2.38 -2.45 9.03
C LEU A 27 2.93 -1.03 9.01
N ALA A 28 4.18 -0.86 9.45
CA ALA A 28 4.86 0.41 9.45
C ALA A 28 5.80 0.52 8.25
N LEU A 29 5.59 1.53 7.42
CA LEU A 29 6.44 1.84 6.27
C LEU A 29 7.74 2.49 6.75
N ASP A 30 8.85 1.81 6.51
CA ASP A 30 10.22 2.25 6.85
C ASP A 30 11.15 1.96 5.67
N VAL A 31 11.02 2.76 4.64
CA VAL A 31 11.71 2.48 3.37
C VAL A 31 13.21 2.68 3.52
N ASP A 32 13.98 1.62 3.26
CA ASP A 32 15.44 1.71 3.11
C ASP A 32 15.77 2.53 1.85
N PRO A 33 16.36 3.72 1.99
CA PRO A 33 16.67 4.56 0.83
C PRO A 33 17.60 3.91 -0.20
N ALA A 34 18.45 3.00 0.25
CA ALA A 34 19.38 2.24 -0.60
C ALA A 34 18.79 0.92 -1.10
N GLY A 35 17.55 0.61 -0.70
CA GLY A 35 16.86 -0.67 -0.95
C GLY A 35 16.17 -0.79 -2.32
N GLY A 36 16.36 0.14 -3.23
CA GLY A 36 15.73 0.10 -4.55
C GLY A 36 16.02 -1.19 -5.33
N LEU A 37 15.03 -1.69 -6.09
CA LEU A 37 15.16 -2.90 -6.91
C LEU A 37 16.25 -2.80 -7.99
N ASN A 38 16.51 -1.59 -8.49
CA ASN A 38 17.53 -1.34 -9.51
C ASN A 38 18.50 -0.26 -9.03
N PRO A 39 19.77 -0.31 -9.45
CA PRO A 39 20.70 0.78 -9.19
C PRO A 39 20.30 2.06 -9.95
N GLY A 40 20.72 3.21 -9.44
CA GLY A 40 20.58 4.49 -10.14
C GLY A 40 19.52 5.43 -9.57
N TYR A 41 18.80 5.03 -8.52
CA TYR A 41 17.91 5.91 -7.75
C TYR A 41 17.95 5.56 -6.26
N GLU A 42 17.52 6.50 -5.43
CA GLU A 42 17.35 6.31 -3.99
C GLU A 42 15.88 6.50 -3.62
N LEU A 43 15.37 5.68 -2.70
CA LEU A 43 14.00 5.75 -2.18
C LEU A 43 13.88 6.76 -1.04
N LYS A 44 14.07 8.05 -1.34
CA LYS A 44 13.98 9.13 -0.34
C LYS A 44 12.55 9.41 0.09
N LEU A 45 12.37 9.95 1.29
CA LEU A 45 11.07 10.38 1.81
C LEU A 45 10.01 9.28 1.83
N ASN A 46 10.40 8.06 2.17
CA ASN A 46 9.52 6.90 2.09
C ASN A 46 8.82 6.76 0.71
N SER A 47 9.48 7.21 -0.37
CA SER A 47 9.00 6.93 -1.71
C SER A 47 9.18 5.45 -2.04
N TYR A 48 8.39 4.92 -2.95
CA TYR A 48 8.40 3.50 -3.23
C TYR A 48 8.68 3.17 -4.70
N ASP A 49 9.26 2.00 -4.89
CA ASP A 49 9.32 1.28 -6.14
C ASP A 49 8.53 -0.04 -6.03
N LEU A 50 8.66 -0.91 -7.01
CA LEU A 50 7.98 -2.20 -7.02
C LEU A 50 8.40 -3.11 -5.85
N GLY A 51 9.65 -2.99 -5.34
CA GLY A 51 10.14 -3.78 -4.20
C GLY A 51 9.35 -3.53 -2.93
N VAL A 52 9.03 -2.26 -2.66
CA VAL A 52 8.21 -1.86 -1.50
C VAL A 52 6.79 -2.45 -1.60
N ASP A 53 6.21 -2.46 -2.80
CA ASP A 53 4.87 -3.03 -3.01
C ASP A 53 4.86 -4.57 -3.00
N ILE A 54 5.95 -5.24 -3.40
CA ILE A 54 6.08 -6.70 -3.27
C ILE A 54 6.00 -7.12 -1.80
N GLU A 55 6.71 -6.43 -0.91
CA GLU A 55 6.65 -6.70 0.52
C GLU A 55 5.26 -6.41 1.10
N LEU A 56 4.63 -5.29 0.71
CA LEU A 56 3.27 -4.96 1.14
C LEU A 56 2.26 -6.02 0.70
N ASN A 57 2.34 -6.47 -0.55
CA ASN A 57 1.45 -7.51 -1.06
C ASN A 57 1.61 -8.83 -0.29
N ASP A 58 2.85 -9.26 -0.04
CA ASP A 58 3.13 -10.46 0.76
C ASP A 58 2.56 -10.30 2.19
N ALA A 59 2.78 -9.15 2.83
CA ALA A 59 2.27 -8.87 4.17
C ALA A 59 0.74 -8.92 4.24
N ILE A 60 0.03 -8.33 3.26
CA ILE A 60 -1.43 -8.38 3.19
C ILE A 60 -1.92 -9.82 3.07
N GLN A 61 -1.31 -10.63 2.20
CA GLN A 61 -1.71 -12.04 2.02
C GLN A 61 -1.44 -12.86 3.29
N ARG A 62 -0.30 -12.65 3.97
CA ARG A 62 -0.01 -13.34 5.23
C ARG A 62 -0.99 -12.95 6.32
N LEU A 63 -1.25 -11.66 6.52
CA LEU A 63 -2.24 -11.19 7.49
C LEU A 63 -3.62 -11.80 7.23
N ARG A 64 -3.97 -11.95 5.96
CA ARG A 64 -5.25 -12.52 5.56
C ARG A 64 -5.36 -14.02 5.86
N PHE A 65 -4.33 -14.81 5.56
CA PHE A 65 -4.39 -16.26 5.54
C PHE A 65 -3.59 -16.93 6.65
N GLU A 66 -2.44 -16.40 7.06
CA GLU A 66 -1.64 -16.97 8.17
C GLU A 66 -2.15 -16.51 9.54
N HIS A 67 -2.79 -15.32 9.61
CA HIS A 67 -3.23 -14.69 10.86
C HIS A 67 -4.74 -14.46 10.91
N PRO A 68 -5.53 -15.54 11.01
CA PRO A 68 -7.00 -15.41 11.06
C PRO A 68 -7.50 -14.65 12.30
N GLU A 69 -6.69 -14.55 13.37
CA GLU A 69 -6.98 -13.80 14.59
C GLU A 69 -6.95 -12.28 14.39
N VAL A 70 -6.28 -11.79 13.33
CA VAL A 70 -6.13 -10.34 13.09
C VAL A 70 -7.37 -9.76 12.43
N GLY A 71 -8.14 -8.97 13.18
CA GLY A 71 -9.34 -8.26 12.69
C GLY A 71 -9.07 -6.81 12.28
N ALA A 72 -8.05 -6.14 12.86
CA ALA A 72 -7.69 -4.77 12.51
C ALA A 72 -6.22 -4.68 12.09
N VAL A 73 -5.94 -3.92 11.02
CA VAL A 73 -4.58 -3.68 10.53
C VAL A 73 -4.31 -2.19 10.47
N ILE A 74 -3.27 -1.73 11.15
CA ILE A 74 -2.82 -0.35 11.13
C ILE A 74 -1.72 -0.19 10.07
N LEU A 75 -1.97 0.64 9.06
CA LEU A 75 -0.95 1.13 8.13
C LEU A 75 -0.42 2.45 8.67
N THR A 76 0.87 2.57 8.89
CA THR A 76 1.51 3.81 9.36
C THR A 76 2.91 3.95 8.79
N SER A 77 3.62 5.04 9.15
CA SER A 77 5.03 5.23 8.81
C SER A 77 5.88 5.20 10.08
N ALA A 78 7.01 4.50 10.03
CA ALA A 78 8.05 4.58 11.06
C ALA A 78 8.85 5.90 10.96
N ASN A 79 8.77 6.60 9.83
CA ASN A 79 9.40 7.90 9.66
C ASN A 79 8.52 9.00 10.29
N GLU A 80 9.07 9.75 11.25
CA GLU A 80 8.34 10.80 11.97
C GLU A 80 8.07 12.08 11.16
N ARG A 81 8.72 12.24 10.00
CA ARG A 81 8.67 13.48 9.18
C ARG A 81 7.81 13.34 7.95
N VAL A 82 7.61 12.13 7.45
CA VAL A 82 6.88 11.87 6.22
C VAL A 82 6.18 10.52 6.31
N PHE A 83 4.93 10.48 5.89
CA PHE A 83 4.26 9.20 5.72
C PHE A 83 4.78 8.48 4.48
N CYS A 84 4.58 9.07 3.29
CA CYS A 84 5.05 8.54 2.02
C CYS A 84 4.97 9.60 0.91
N ALA A 85 6.06 9.82 0.20
CA ALA A 85 6.09 10.74 -0.95
C ALA A 85 5.55 10.13 -2.25
N GLY A 86 5.05 8.88 -2.22
CA GLY A 86 4.51 8.20 -3.39
C GLY A 86 5.55 7.49 -4.24
N ALA A 87 5.21 7.21 -5.49
CA ALA A 87 6.10 6.51 -6.42
C ALA A 87 7.40 7.28 -6.65
N ASN A 88 8.53 6.56 -6.64
CA ASN A 88 9.84 7.19 -6.79
C ASN A 88 10.03 7.75 -8.20
N ILE A 89 10.17 9.08 -8.30
CA ILE A 89 10.29 9.80 -9.59
C ILE A 89 11.58 9.40 -10.32
N GLY A 90 12.68 9.17 -9.59
CA GLY A 90 13.95 8.72 -10.17
C GLY A 90 13.80 7.35 -10.82
N MET A 91 13.15 6.41 -10.15
CA MET A 91 12.81 5.10 -10.69
C MET A 91 11.93 5.24 -11.95
N LEU A 92 10.84 6.03 -11.88
CA LEU A 92 9.96 6.25 -13.02
C LEU A 92 10.70 6.86 -14.22
N SER A 93 11.58 7.83 -13.98
CA SER A 93 12.38 8.46 -15.05
C SER A 93 13.33 7.49 -15.73
N ALA A 94 13.98 6.62 -14.96
CA ALA A 94 14.96 5.66 -15.46
C ALA A 94 14.34 4.39 -16.08
N SER A 95 13.03 4.16 -15.87
CA SER A 95 12.37 2.91 -16.25
C SER A 95 11.85 2.91 -17.67
N SER A 96 11.84 1.71 -18.31
CA SER A 96 11.16 1.48 -19.58
C SER A 96 9.65 1.64 -19.45
N HIS A 97 8.97 1.87 -20.57
CA HIS A 97 7.50 1.93 -20.58
C HIS A 97 6.86 0.64 -20.03
N ALA A 98 7.36 -0.52 -20.44
CA ALA A 98 6.86 -1.82 -19.95
C ALA A 98 7.00 -1.95 -18.42
N HIS A 99 8.11 -1.48 -17.84
CA HIS A 99 8.27 -1.49 -16.38
C HIS A 99 7.25 -0.57 -15.70
N LYS A 100 7.02 0.64 -16.23
CA LYS A 100 6.03 1.58 -15.68
C LYS A 100 4.62 1.00 -15.69
N VAL A 101 4.23 0.34 -16.79
CA VAL A 101 2.92 -0.33 -16.90
C VAL A 101 2.79 -1.45 -15.88
N ASN A 102 3.78 -2.32 -15.76
CA ASN A 102 3.78 -3.42 -14.79
C ASN A 102 3.82 -2.93 -13.35
N PHE A 103 4.58 -1.88 -13.08
CA PHE A 103 4.60 -1.22 -11.76
C PHE A 103 3.19 -0.71 -11.38
N CYS A 104 2.56 0.09 -12.24
CA CYS A 104 1.21 0.60 -11.98
C CYS A 104 0.19 -0.53 -11.82
N LYS A 105 0.27 -1.59 -12.66
CA LYS A 105 -0.62 -2.75 -12.56
C LYS A 105 -0.48 -3.43 -11.19
N PHE A 106 0.73 -3.80 -10.79
CA PHE A 106 0.99 -4.49 -9.53
C PHE A 106 0.55 -3.64 -8.34
N THR A 107 0.86 -2.34 -8.37
CA THR A 107 0.48 -1.39 -7.33
C THR A 107 -1.04 -1.28 -7.18
N ASN A 108 -1.78 -1.25 -8.30
CA ASN A 108 -3.25 -1.29 -8.27
C ASN A 108 -3.77 -2.61 -7.67
N GLU A 109 -3.19 -3.75 -8.03
CA GLU A 109 -3.57 -5.06 -7.48
C GLU A 109 -3.34 -5.13 -5.98
N THR A 110 -2.25 -4.56 -5.47
CA THR A 110 -1.97 -4.48 -4.03
C THR A 110 -3.03 -3.65 -3.29
N ARG A 111 -3.47 -2.50 -3.84
CA ARG A 111 -4.54 -1.68 -3.24
C ARG A 111 -5.89 -2.42 -3.29
N LEU A 112 -6.17 -3.12 -4.37
CA LEU A 112 -7.37 -3.96 -4.47
C LEU A 112 -7.33 -5.12 -3.48
N ALA A 113 -6.17 -5.70 -3.20
CA ALA A 113 -6.03 -6.76 -2.20
C ALA A 113 -6.37 -6.28 -0.77
N LEU A 114 -6.05 -5.02 -0.42
CA LEU A 114 -6.50 -4.40 0.83
C LEU A 114 -8.03 -4.33 0.89
N GLU A 115 -8.65 -3.79 -0.14
CA GLU A 115 -10.11 -3.64 -0.23
C GLU A 115 -10.82 -4.99 -0.26
N ASP A 116 -10.26 -6.00 -0.94
CA ASP A 116 -10.79 -7.36 -0.96
C ASP A 116 -10.68 -8.04 0.41
N ALA A 117 -9.58 -7.83 1.14
CA ALA A 117 -9.45 -8.35 2.50
C ALA A 117 -10.50 -7.74 3.45
N SER A 118 -10.80 -6.45 3.31
CA SER A 118 -11.87 -5.80 4.09
C SER A 118 -13.25 -6.33 3.70
N ALA A 119 -13.54 -6.43 2.41
CA ALA A 119 -14.85 -6.82 1.92
C ALA A 119 -15.19 -8.31 2.16
N HIS A 120 -14.19 -9.21 2.12
CA HIS A 120 -14.41 -10.65 2.06
C HIS A 120 -13.68 -11.46 3.13
N SER A 121 -12.88 -10.83 4.00
CA SER A 121 -12.11 -11.55 5.03
C SER A 121 -12.23 -10.97 6.43
N GLY A 122 -13.13 -10.01 6.64
CA GLY A 122 -13.39 -9.41 7.95
C GLY A 122 -12.19 -8.67 8.57
N GLN A 123 -11.21 -8.26 7.76
CA GLN A 123 -10.10 -7.41 8.18
C GLN A 123 -10.40 -5.95 7.85
N THR A 124 -10.24 -5.05 8.80
CA THR A 124 -10.40 -3.62 8.57
C THR A 124 -9.04 -2.92 8.62
N TYR A 125 -8.74 -2.14 7.61
CA TYR A 125 -7.48 -1.41 7.49
C TYR A 125 -7.65 0.04 7.92
N ILE A 126 -6.84 0.47 8.89
CA ILE A 126 -6.75 1.85 9.36
C ILE A 126 -5.46 2.45 8.83
N CYS A 127 -5.52 3.58 8.14
CA CYS A 127 -4.32 4.31 7.75
C CYS A 127 -4.08 5.48 8.69
N ALA A 128 -3.03 5.38 9.51
CA ALA A 128 -2.61 6.40 10.45
C ALA A 128 -1.51 7.28 9.83
N ILE A 129 -1.92 8.40 9.26
CA ILE A 129 -1.07 9.30 8.47
C ILE A 129 -0.37 10.28 9.41
N ASN A 130 0.91 10.03 9.71
CA ASN A 130 1.71 10.77 10.69
C ASN A 130 2.68 11.81 10.08
N GLY A 131 2.48 12.17 8.82
CA GLY A 131 3.31 13.15 8.08
C GLY A 131 2.72 13.45 6.72
N PRO A 132 3.41 14.21 5.86
CA PRO A 132 3.01 14.41 4.47
C PRO A 132 2.82 13.07 3.74
N CYS A 133 1.67 12.92 3.09
CA CYS A 133 1.23 11.73 2.39
C CYS A 133 0.80 12.14 0.97
N ALA A 134 1.67 11.89 -0.02
CA ALA A 134 1.53 12.46 -1.35
C ALA A 134 1.45 11.40 -2.44
N GLY A 135 0.71 11.69 -3.50
CA GLY A 135 0.64 10.87 -4.69
C GLY A 135 0.25 9.43 -4.38
N GLY A 136 1.02 8.48 -4.89
CA GLY A 136 0.80 7.06 -4.63
C GLY A 136 0.80 6.66 -3.15
N GLY A 137 1.41 7.46 -2.26
CA GLY A 137 1.29 7.27 -0.80
C GLY A 137 -0.13 7.54 -0.31
N TYR A 138 -0.76 8.61 -0.81
CA TYR A 138 -2.15 8.88 -0.49
C TYR A 138 -3.11 7.92 -1.23
N GLU A 139 -2.76 7.46 -2.43
CA GLU A 139 -3.51 6.42 -3.12
C GLU A 139 -3.53 5.10 -2.32
N LEU A 140 -2.41 4.76 -1.64
CA LEU A 140 -2.36 3.64 -0.69
C LEU A 140 -3.29 3.90 0.50
N ALA A 141 -3.21 5.08 1.12
CA ALA A 141 -4.08 5.45 2.23
C ALA A 141 -5.56 5.35 1.86
N LEU A 142 -5.94 5.82 0.66
CA LEU A 142 -7.32 5.75 0.14
C LEU A 142 -7.84 4.32 -0.03
N ALA A 143 -6.97 3.33 -0.16
CA ALA A 143 -7.38 1.92 -0.20
C ALA A 143 -7.80 1.40 1.18
N ALA A 144 -7.32 1.98 2.28
CA ALA A 144 -7.73 1.63 3.63
C ALA A 144 -9.18 2.05 3.92
N ASP A 145 -9.79 1.45 4.94
CA ASP A 145 -11.19 1.68 5.31
C ASP A 145 -11.38 2.94 6.13
N HIS A 146 -10.40 3.28 6.97
CA HIS A 146 -10.46 4.42 7.88
C HIS A 146 -9.13 5.18 7.89
N LEU A 147 -9.19 6.49 7.65
CA LEU A 147 -8.02 7.36 7.54
C LEU A 147 -7.97 8.34 8.72
N ILE A 148 -6.89 8.28 9.49
CA ILE A 148 -6.62 9.21 10.60
C ILE A 148 -5.41 10.07 10.21
N LEU A 149 -5.58 11.40 10.23
CA LEU A 149 -4.52 12.35 9.95
C LEU A 149 -4.01 13.00 11.25
N LEU A 150 -2.70 13.01 11.41
CA LEU A 150 -2.07 13.76 12.51
C LEU A 150 -2.29 15.26 12.33
N ASP A 151 -2.89 15.91 13.31
CA ASP A 151 -3.12 17.35 13.35
C ASP A 151 -1.96 18.07 14.06
N ASP A 152 -0.88 18.29 13.31
CA ASP A 152 0.34 18.95 13.80
C ASP A 152 0.77 20.16 12.93
N GLY A 153 -0.08 20.55 11.98
CA GLY A 153 0.18 21.64 11.05
C GLY A 153 1.15 21.29 9.90
N ALA A 154 1.83 20.14 9.94
CA ALA A 154 2.76 19.68 8.91
C ALA A 154 2.19 18.52 8.10
N SER A 155 1.47 17.61 8.75
CA SER A 155 0.87 16.45 8.11
C SER A 155 -0.22 16.85 7.11
N SER A 156 -0.18 16.26 5.92
CA SER A 156 -1.06 16.62 4.80
C SER A 156 -1.33 15.41 3.91
N VAL A 157 -2.40 15.49 3.13
CA VAL A 157 -2.72 14.56 2.05
C VAL A 157 -2.75 15.31 0.72
N SER A 158 -2.21 14.73 -0.36
CA SER A 158 -2.19 15.36 -1.69
C SER A 158 -2.15 14.35 -2.83
N LEU A 159 -2.66 14.75 -4.00
CA LEU A 159 -2.46 14.06 -5.27
C LEU A 159 -1.82 15.04 -6.27
N PRO A 160 -0.51 15.31 -6.13
CA PRO A 160 0.15 16.39 -6.84
C PRO A 160 0.71 15.98 -8.21
N GLU A 161 0.24 14.88 -8.80
CA GLU A 161 0.76 14.34 -10.04
C GLU A 161 0.56 15.29 -11.21
N ILE A 162 -0.55 16.03 -11.25
CA ILE A 162 -0.84 16.99 -12.32
C ILE A 162 0.16 18.15 -12.29
N PRO A 163 0.32 18.92 -11.20
CA PRO A 163 1.24 20.05 -11.17
C PRO A 163 2.70 19.65 -11.26
N LEU A 164 3.10 18.49 -10.71
CA LEU A 164 4.50 18.08 -10.68
C LEU A 164 4.96 17.29 -11.91
N LEU A 165 4.08 16.44 -12.46
CA LEU A 165 4.44 15.45 -13.47
C LEU A 165 3.60 15.53 -14.75
N ALA A 166 2.59 16.39 -14.79
CA ALA A 166 1.62 16.52 -15.89
C ALA A 166 0.94 15.18 -16.25
N VAL A 167 0.70 14.32 -15.25
CA VAL A 167 -0.02 13.05 -15.37
C VAL A 167 -1.13 12.96 -14.33
N LEU A 168 -2.06 12.05 -14.52
CA LEU A 168 -3.08 11.73 -13.52
C LEU A 168 -2.54 10.75 -12.48
N PRO A 169 -3.08 10.75 -11.24
CA PRO A 169 -2.84 9.67 -10.28
C PRO A 169 -3.16 8.31 -10.90
N GLY A 170 -2.19 7.38 -10.86
CA GLY A 170 -2.20 6.15 -11.68
C GLY A 170 -2.67 4.90 -10.94
N THR A 171 -2.87 4.95 -9.62
CA THR A 171 -3.18 3.76 -8.81
C THR A 171 -4.54 3.85 -8.09
N GLY A 172 -5.52 4.46 -8.76
CA GLY A 172 -6.92 4.45 -8.36
C GLY A 172 -7.33 5.58 -7.41
N GLY A 173 -6.47 6.59 -7.20
CA GLY A 173 -6.76 7.70 -6.29
C GLY A 173 -7.97 8.51 -6.68
N LEU A 174 -8.14 8.85 -7.96
CA LEU A 174 -9.27 9.64 -8.44
C LEU A 174 -10.61 8.92 -8.23
N THR A 175 -10.66 7.62 -8.53
CA THR A 175 -11.85 6.80 -8.33
C THR A 175 -12.21 6.75 -6.85
N ARG A 176 -11.22 6.47 -5.98
CA ARG A 176 -11.46 6.39 -4.53
C ARG A 176 -11.86 7.73 -3.92
N LEU A 177 -11.31 8.85 -4.39
CA LEU A 177 -11.76 10.18 -3.94
C LEU A 177 -13.26 10.38 -4.19
N VAL A 178 -13.72 10.08 -5.40
CA VAL A 178 -15.11 10.36 -5.79
C VAL A 178 -16.06 9.27 -5.30
N ASP A 179 -15.74 8.01 -5.55
CA ASP A 179 -16.67 6.90 -5.33
C ASP A 179 -16.61 6.39 -3.87
N LYS A 180 -15.41 6.20 -3.30
CA LYS A 180 -15.26 5.66 -1.95
C LYS A 180 -15.40 6.77 -0.89
N ARG A 181 -14.75 7.92 -1.11
CA ARG A 181 -14.73 9.03 -0.15
C ARG A 181 -15.88 10.03 -0.36
N SER A 182 -16.65 9.90 -1.43
CA SER A 182 -17.75 10.81 -1.77
C SER A 182 -17.33 12.30 -1.83
N VAL A 183 -16.08 12.55 -2.24
CA VAL A 183 -15.60 13.91 -2.46
C VAL A 183 -16.31 14.50 -3.68
N ARG A 184 -16.90 15.68 -3.55
CA ARG A 184 -17.52 16.38 -4.68
C ARG A 184 -16.51 16.56 -5.81
N ARG A 185 -16.94 16.31 -7.07
CA ARG A 185 -16.05 16.33 -8.24
C ARG A 185 -15.26 17.62 -8.40
N ASP A 186 -15.91 18.77 -8.20
CA ASP A 186 -15.25 20.07 -8.26
C ASP A 186 -14.15 20.24 -7.20
N ARG A 187 -14.33 19.65 -6.01
CA ARG A 187 -13.31 19.62 -4.97
C ARG A 187 -12.20 18.63 -5.31
N ALA A 188 -12.53 17.48 -5.88
CA ALA A 188 -11.53 16.51 -6.33
C ALA A 188 -10.66 17.10 -7.44
N ASP A 189 -11.26 17.79 -8.43
CA ASP A 189 -10.55 18.47 -9.50
C ASP A 189 -9.59 19.53 -8.93
N PHE A 190 -10.08 20.38 -8.03
CA PHE A 190 -9.23 21.38 -7.37
C PHE A 190 -8.11 20.72 -6.54
N PHE A 191 -8.44 19.70 -5.74
CA PHE A 191 -7.47 18.99 -4.89
C PHE A 191 -6.29 18.43 -5.68
N CYS A 192 -6.54 17.87 -6.86
CA CYS A 192 -5.50 17.34 -7.74
C CYS A 192 -4.61 18.41 -8.39
N THR A 193 -4.94 19.70 -8.26
CA THR A 193 -4.12 20.82 -8.76
C THR A 193 -3.31 21.52 -7.66
N VAL A 194 -3.49 21.10 -6.40
CA VAL A 194 -2.81 21.72 -5.24
C VAL A 194 -1.64 20.85 -4.80
N GLU A 195 -0.42 21.34 -5.05
CA GLU A 195 0.82 20.63 -4.73
C GLU A 195 0.96 20.37 -3.21
N GLU A 196 0.68 21.40 -2.39
CA GLU A 196 0.82 21.34 -0.92
C GLU A 196 -0.23 20.42 -0.25
N GLY A 197 -1.28 20.05 -0.99
CA GLY A 197 -2.37 19.25 -0.49
C GLY A 197 -3.23 19.93 0.57
N MET A 198 -3.94 19.11 1.35
CA MET A 198 -4.87 19.57 2.39
C MET A 198 -4.46 19.05 3.77
N ARG A 199 -4.69 19.86 4.80
CA ARG A 199 -4.30 19.62 6.20
C ARG A 199 -5.45 19.80 7.15
N GLY A 200 -5.35 19.18 8.32
CA GLY A 200 -6.22 19.42 9.46
C GLY A 200 -7.71 19.47 9.12
N LYS A 201 -8.42 20.47 9.61
CA LYS A 201 -9.88 20.59 9.42
C LYS A 201 -10.32 20.59 7.95
N ARG A 202 -9.55 21.19 7.04
CA ARG A 202 -9.92 21.20 5.61
C ARG A 202 -9.91 19.79 5.00
N ALA A 203 -8.92 18.96 5.37
CA ALA A 203 -8.88 17.58 4.93
C ALA A 203 -10.11 16.79 5.43
N LEU A 204 -10.50 17.01 6.68
CA LEU A 204 -11.71 16.41 7.27
C LEU A 204 -13.00 16.92 6.60
N GLU A 205 -13.17 18.23 6.45
CA GLU A 205 -14.36 18.85 5.84
C GLU A 205 -14.57 18.44 4.36
N TRP A 206 -13.52 18.03 3.69
CA TRP A 206 -13.57 17.59 2.30
C TRP A 206 -13.66 16.06 2.16
N ASN A 207 -13.81 15.34 3.26
CA ASN A 207 -13.83 13.87 3.33
C ASN A 207 -12.54 13.21 2.81
N LEU A 208 -11.43 13.94 2.82
CA LEU A 208 -10.13 13.36 2.44
C LEU A 208 -9.60 12.41 3.52
N VAL A 209 -9.99 12.63 4.77
CA VAL A 209 -9.71 11.77 5.92
C VAL A 209 -10.95 11.67 6.81
N ASP A 210 -11.02 10.64 7.67
CA ASP A 210 -12.14 10.40 8.57
C ASP A 210 -11.97 11.09 9.92
N GLU A 211 -10.73 11.18 10.40
CA GLU A 211 -10.40 11.79 11.68
C GLU A 211 -9.14 12.64 11.57
N ILE A 212 -9.08 13.67 12.44
CA ILE A 212 -7.87 14.42 12.73
C ILE A 212 -7.55 14.30 14.21
N VAL A 213 -6.31 13.98 14.56
CA VAL A 213 -5.91 13.72 15.96
C VAL A 213 -4.66 14.51 16.30
N PRO A 214 -4.66 15.31 17.39
CA PRO A 214 -3.47 16.04 17.80
C PRO A 214 -2.37 15.09 18.31
N ARG A 215 -1.12 15.49 18.17
CA ARG A 215 0.06 14.68 18.52
C ARG A 215 0.00 14.11 19.94
N SER A 216 -0.51 14.87 20.90
CA SER A 216 -0.63 14.43 22.31
C SER A 216 -1.58 13.25 22.53
N LYS A 217 -2.50 13.01 21.59
CA LYS A 217 -3.46 11.90 21.67
C LYS A 217 -3.21 10.82 20.63
N TRP A 218 -2.21 10.99 19.77
CA TRP A 218 -1.99 10.21 18.55
C TRP A 218 -2.00 8.71 18.80
N GLN A 219 -1.07 8.21 19.60
CA GLN A 219 -0.93 6.77 19.85
C GLN A 219 -2.19 6.18 20.52
N GLY A 220 -2.74 6.88 21.51
CA GLY A 220 -3.95 6.41 22.21
C GLY A 220 -5.18 6.35 21.31
N ALA A 221 -5.35 7.31 20.40
CA ALA A 221 -6.49 7.33 19.48
C ALA A 221 -6.40 6.18 18.45
N ILE A 222 -5.21 5.93 17.89
CA ILE A 222 -5.00 4.82 16.96
C ILE A 222 -5.25 3.48 17.64
N ALA A 223 -4.66 3.27 18.83
CA ALA A 223 -4.84 2.03 19.59
C ALA A 223 -6.31 1.79 19.97
N ALA A 224 -7.02 2.85 20.42
CA ALA A 224 -8.44 2.76 20.74
C ALA A 224 -9.27 2.39 19.51
N ARG A 225 -9.06 3.06 18.39
CA ARG A 225 -9.79 2.78 17.13
C ARG A 225 -9.52 1.37 16.63
N ALA A 226 -8.27 0.91 16.64
CA ALA A 226 -7.91 -0.45 16.23
C ALA A 226 -8.52 -1.50 17.16
N GLY A 227 -8.52 -1.26 18.47
CA GLY A 227 -9.16 -2.13 19.46
C GLY A 227 -10.67 -2.22 19.28
N GLU A 228 -11.36 -1.10 19.04
CA GLU A 228 -12.80 -1.07 18.74
C GLU A 228 -13.14 -1.89 17.48
N ILE A 229 -12.37 -1.72 16.42
CA ILE A 229 -12.55 -2.44 15.16
C ILE A 229 -12.27 -3.92 15.33
N ALA A 230 -11.15 -4.29 15.96
CA ALA A 230 -10.81 -5.68 16.22
C ALA A 230 -11.88 -6.40 17.06
N ALA A 231 -12.46 -5.70 18.04
CA ALA A 231 -13.52 -6.27 18.89
C ALA A 231 -14.84 -6.54 18.14
N THR A 232 -15.07 -5.89 17.00
CA THR A 232 -16.27 -6.09 16.16
C THR A 232 -16.04 -7.01 14.97
N SER A 233 -14.79 -7.45 14.74
CA SER A 233 -14.47 -8.37 13.66
C SER A 233 -15.09 -9.75 13.88
N ASP A 234 -15.59 -10.36 12.81
CA ASP A 234 -16.12 -11.72 12.81
C ASP A 234 -15.04 -12.79 12.50
N ARG A 235 -13.78 -12.37 12.44
CA ARG A 235 -12.67 -13.30 12.20
C ARG A 235 -12.50 -14.30 13.35
N PRO A 236 -12.19 -15.57 13.01
CA PRO A 236 -12.14 -16.64 14.00
C PRO A 236 -10.84 -16.57 14.82
N ALA A 237 -10.89 -15.98 16.00
CA ALA A 237 -9.74 -15.76 16.90
C ALA A 237 -8.96 -17.03 17.28
N SER A 238 -9.56 -18.22 17.11
CA SER A 238 -8.94 -19.50 17.47
C SER A 238 -8.66 -20.41 16.27
N ALA A 239 -8.89 -19.95 15.04
CA ALA A 239 -8.60 -20.75 13.86
C ALA A 239 -7.09 -20.85 13.61
N ALA A 240 -6.65 -22.01 13.14
CA ALA A 240 -5.29 -22.16 12.64
C ALA A 240 -5.15 -21.45 11.28
N GLY A 241 -4.14 -20.61 11.15
CA GLY A 241 -3.80 -20.00 9.86
C GLY A 241 -3.20 -21.02 8.89
N ILE A 242 -3.14 -20.63 7.63
CA ILE A 242 -2.51 -21.40 6.57
C ILE A 242 -1.10 -20.82 6.36
N ALA A 243 -0.07 -21.53 6.84
CA ALA A 243 1.32 -21.08 6.67
C ALA A 243 1.72 -21.10 5.19
N PHE A 244 2.27 -19.97 4.71
CA PHE A 244 2.81 -19.88 3.36
C PHE A 244 4.22 -20.44 3.32
N SER A 245 4.36 -21.59 2.66
CA SER A 245 5.67 -22.13 2.31
C SER A 245 6.15 -21.59 0.97
N PRO A 246 7.47 -21.45 0.75
CA PRO A 246 8.01 -21.09 -0.55
C PRO A 246 7.52 -22.06 -1.63
N LEU A 247 7.02 -21.52 -2.74
CA LEU A 247 6.65 -22.34 -3.89
C LEU A 247 7.92 -22.78 -4.62
N GLU A 248 8.20 -24.08 -4.57
CA GLU A 248 9.27 -24.66 -5.36
C GLU A 248 8.91 -24.68 -6.85
N ARG A 249 9.86 -24.29 -7.69
CA ARG A 249 9.68 -24.29 -9.14
C ARG A 249 10.98 -24.61 -9.86
N THR A 250 10.87 -25.26 -10.99
CA THR A 250 11.96 -25.45 -11.94
C THR A 250 11.72 -24.56 -13.16
N ILE A 251 12.76 -23.90 -13.63
CA ILE A 251 12.70 -23.03 -14.82
C ILE A 251 13.69 -23.58 -15.84
N GLU A 252 13.18 -24.04 -16.97
CA GLU A 252 13.96 -24.56 -18.10
C GLU A 252 13.57 -23.80 -19.37
N GLY A 253 14.41 -22.85 -19.77
CA GLY A 253 14.10 -21.97 -20.90
C GLY A 253 12.81 -21.17 -20.67
N GLU A 254 11.83 -21.41 -21.52
CA GLU A 254 10.52 -20.76 -21.48
C GLU A 254 9.46 -21.57 -20.69
N ARG A 255 9.88 -22.67 -20.06
CA ARG A 255 9.01 -23.54 -19.27
C ARG A 255 9.25 -23.34 -17.79
N ILE A 256 8.18 -23.13 -17.02
CA ILE A 256 8.17 -23.03 -15.57
C ILE A 256 7.28 -24.12 -15.03
N GLU A 257 7.82 -25.00 -14.19
CA GLU A 257 7.13 -26.11 -13.55
C GLU A 257 6.99 -25.86 -12.06
N TYR A 258 5.78 -26.00 -11.55
CA TYR A 258 5.46 -26.09 -10.14
C TYR A 258 4.92 -27.50 -9.82
N ALA A 259 4.68 -27.80 -8.56
CA ALA A 259 4.16 -29.10 -8.13
C ALA A 259 2.82 -29.49 -8.80
N ASN A 260 1.95 -28.50 -9.05
CA ASN A 260 0.58 -28.72 -9.51
C ASN A 260 0.20 -27.93 -10.76
N LEU A 261 1.13 -27.18 -11.34
CA LEU A 261 0.87 -26.43 -12.58
C LEU A 261 2.15 -26.23 -13.37
N SER A 262 2.01 -26.08 -14.68
CA SER A 262 3.08 -25.67 -15.56
C SER A 262 2.73 -24.40 -16.33
N CYS A 263 3.75 -23.62 -16.67
CA CYS A 263 3.61 -22.44 -17.51
C CYS A 263 4.61 -22.53 -18.66
N VAL A 264 4.15 -22.41 -19.90
CA VAL A 264 4.99 -22.35 -21.10
C VAL A 264 4.81 -21.00 -21.76
N ILE A 265 5.90 -20.26 -21.88
CA ILE A 265 5.90 -18.90 -22.46
C ILE A 265 6.24 -19.02 -23.96
N ASP A 266 5.36 -18.52 -24.81
CA ASP A 266 5.60 -18.35 -26.23
C ASP A 266 5.83 -16.87 -26.54
N ARG A 267 7.09 -16.50 -26.78
CA ARG A 267 7.44 -15.09 -27.00
C ARG A 267 7.09 -14.61 -28.39
N ASP A 268 7.03 -15.50 -29.36
CA ASP A 268 6.67 -15.13 -30.73
C ASP A 268 5.18 -14.80 -30.83
N LEU A 269 4.37 -15.56 -30.12
CA LEU A 269 2.93 -15.29 -29.99
C LEU A 269 2.60 -14.29 -28.88
N MET A 270 3.57 -13.85 -28.06
CA MET A 270 3.37 -13.03 -26.86
C MET A 270 2.30 -13.64 -25.93
N ALA A 271 2.33 -14.96 -25.74
CA ALA A 271 1.35 -15.73 -25.00
C ALA A 271 2.03 -16.60 -23.93
N ALA A 272 1.26 -17.01 -22.93
CA ALA A 272 1.66 -18.04 -21.98
C ALA A 272 0.51 -19.05 -21.81
N ASN A 273 0.85 -20.33 -21.86
CA ASN A 273 -0.08 -21.41 -21.58
C ASN A 273 0.16 -21.90 -20.15
N ILE A 274 -0.90 -21.89 -19.35
CA ILE A 274 -0.90 -22.39 -17.97
C ILE A 274 -1.80 -23.62 -17.95
N ALA A 275 -1.26 -24.73 -17.47
CA ALA A 275 -1.95 -26.04 -17.40
C ALA A 275 -1.79 -26.68 -16.03
#